data_430a36c9ccf02704df666f7b4cfddf4e
#
_entry.id   430a36c9ccf02704df666f7b4cfddf4e
#
_cell.length_a   1.000
_cell.length_b   1.000
_cell.length_c   1.000
_cell.angle_alpha   90.00
_cell.angle_beta   90.00
_cell.angle_gamma   90.00
#
_symmetry.space_group_name_H-M   'P 1'
#
loop_
_entity.id
_entity.type
_entity.pdbx_description
1 polymer ?
#
loop_
_entity_poly.entity_id
_entity_poly.type
_entity_poly.pdbx_seq_one_letter_code
_entity_poly.pdbx_strand_id
1 'polypeptide(L)'
;MEMIPFINTWPYERLFDDIYIQTCPFCGADNVLTNMKKSEFKRAQESIKTILIMPCCNARMTILEADQDYFWTDKPLRKGGS
;
A
#
# COMPACT_ATOMS: atom_id res chain seq x y z
N MET A 1 -9.27 -4.82 19.60
CA MET A 1 -8.24 -4.59 18.57
C MET A 1 -8.67 -5.29 17.29
N GLU A 2 -8.86 -4.53 16.25
CA GLU A 2 -9.30 -5.10 14.99
C GLU A 2 -8.15 -5.73 14.25
N MET A 3 -8.37 -6.95 13.78
CA MET A 3 -7.39 -7.63 12.93
C MET A 3 -7.74 -7.36 11.47
N ILE A 4 -6.80 -6.79 10.76
CA ILE A 4 -6.98 -6.56 9.33
C ILE A 4 -6.72 -7.87 8.61
N PRO A 5 -7.66 -8.37 7.78
CA PRO A 5 -7.44 -9.64 7.08
C PRO A 5 -6.31 -9.53 6.04
N PHE A 6 -5.64 -10.64 5.80
CA PHE A 6 -4.49 -10.66 4.89
C PHE A 6 -4.86 -10.26 3.47
N ILE A 7 -6.09 -10.47 3.04
CA ILE A 7 -6.54 -10.05 1.71
C ILE A 7 -6.52 -8.53 1.54
N ASN A 8 -6.44 -7.79 2.64
CA ASN A 8 -6.33 -6.33 2.59
C ASN A 8 -4.88 -5.86 2.53
N THR A 9 -3.92 -6.79 2.38
CA THR A 9 -2.51 -6.43 2.32
C THR A 9 -2.01 -6.39 0.89
N TRP A 10 -0.97 -5.58 0.67
CA TRP A 10 -0.30 -5.54 -0.62
C TRP A 10 1.18 -5.32 -0.40
N PRO A 11 2.04 -6.11 -1.05
CA PRO A 11 3.49 -5.98 -0.89
C PRO A 11 4.01 -4.70 -1.53
N TYR A 12 5.03 -4.14 -0.94
CA TYR A 12 5.71 -2.98 -1.49
C TYR A 12 7.22 -3.18 -1.34
N GLU A 13 7.99 -2.39 -2.09
CA GLU A 13 9.43 -2.37 -1.97
C GLU A 13 9.90 -0.97 -1.60
N ARG A 14 10.96 -0.89 -0.82
CA ARG A 14 11.54 0.37 -0.43
C ARG A 14 12.99 0.41 -0.90
N LEU A 15 13.29 1.40 -1.75
CA LEU A 15 14.64 1.65 -2.24
C LEU A 15 15.01 3.08 -1.85
N PHE A 16 15.98 3.23 -0.95
CA PHE A 16 16.35 4.53 -0.41
C PHE A 16 15.14 5.19 0.25
N ASP A 17 14.71 6.33 -0.25
CA ASP A 17 13.53 7.03 0.29
C ASP A 17 12.29 6.83 -0.58
N ASP A 18 12.37 5.98 -1.58
CA ASP A 18 11.26 5.75 -2.50
C ASP A 18 10.51 4.47 -2.17
N ILE A 19 9.21 4.50 -2.38
CA ILE A 19 8.33 3.35 -2.20
C ILE A 19 7.84 2.90 -3.57
N TYR A 20 8.09 1.64 -3.89
CA TYR A 20 7.69 1.04 -5.15
C TYR A 20 6.67 -0.06 -4.90
N ILE A 21 5.75 -0.21 -5.83
CA ILE A 21 4.83 -1.34 -5.85
C ILE A 21 5.10 -2.12 -7.11
N GLN A 22 5.46 -3.40 -6.97
CA GLN A 22 5.84 -4.24 -8.12
C GLN A 22 4.70 -4.38 -9.12
N THR A 23 3.48 -4.53 -8.61
CA THR A 23 2.30 -4.64 -9.47
C THR A 23 1.17 -3.86 -8.81
N CYS A 24 0.57 -2.95 -9.54
CA CYS A 24 -0.55 -2.19 -9.03
C CYS A 24 -1.76 -3.12 -8.80
N PRO A 25 -2.36 -3.13 -7.59
CA PRO A 25 -3.51 -3.99 -7.35
C PRO A 25 -4.78 -3.57 -8.08
N PHE A 26 -4.79 -2.37 -8.65
CA PHE A 26 -5.98 -1.81 -9.29
C PHE A 26 -5.94 -1.93 -10.81
N CYS A 27 -4.80 -1.59 -11.42
CA CYS A 27 -4.68 -1.60 -12.89
C CYS A 27 -3.67 -2.61 -13.42
N GLY A 28 -2.88 -3.24 -12.57
CA GLY A 28 -1.90 -4.24 -12.97
C GLY A 28 -0.59 -3.69 -13.55
N ALA A 29 -0.37 -2.39 -13.45
CA ALA A 29 0.89 -1.81 -13.94
C ALA A 29 2.08 -2.33 -13.12
N ASP A 30 3.20 -2.56 -13.78
CA ASP A 30 4.41 -3.08 -13.13
C ASP A 30 5.34 -1.97 -12.71
N ASN A 31 6.08 -2.22 -11.60
CA ASN A 31 7.13 -1.32 -11.11
C ASN A 31 6.65 0.11 -10.94
N VAL A 32 5.59 0.28 -10.17
CA VAL A 32 4.99 1.60 -9.96
C VAL A 32 5.74 2.34 -8.87
N LEU A 33 6.38 3.45 -9.24
CA LEU A 33 6.98 4.36 -8.27
C LEU A 33 5.87 5.21 -7.68
N THR A 34 5.61 5.04 -6.40
CA THR A 34 4.56 5.81 -5.72
C THR A 34 5.06 7.21 -5.36
N ASN A 35 4.11 8.11 -5.10
CA ASN A 35 4.42 9.46 -4.64
C ASN A 35 4.49 9.56 -3.11
N MET A 36 4.56 8.43 -2.44
CA MET A 36 4.61 8.41 -0.99
C MET A 36 5.93 8.98 -0.49
N LYS A 37 5.83 10.00 0.34
CA LYS A 37 6.99 10.63 0.94
C LYS A 37 7.40 9.88 2.20
N LYS A 38 8.64 10.07 2.62
CA LYS A 38 9.17 9.45 3.81
C LYS A 38 8.31 9.72 5.04
N SER A 39 7.81 10.94 5.19
CA SER A 39 6.95 11.30 6.31
C SER A 39 5.61 10.55 6.28
N GLU A 40 5.06 10.36 5.10
CA GLU A 40 3.82 9.61 4.94
C GLU A 40 4.01 8.14 5.25
N PHE A 41 5.12 7.57 4.79
CA PHE A 41 5.46 6.19 5.09
C PHE A 41 5.63 5.97 6.59
N LYS A 42 6.28 6.91 7.26
CA LYS A 42 6.46 6.83 8.71
C LYS A 42 5.13 6.85 9.45
N ARG A 43 4.19 7.67 8.99
CA ARG A 43 2.84 7.69 9.56
C ARG A 43 2.15 6.34 9.41
N ALA A 44 2.28 5.73 8.24
CA ALA A 44 1.69 4.41 8.01
C ALA A 44 2.32 3.37 8.94
N GLN A 45 3.63 3.45 9.17
CA GLN A 45 4.30 2.56 10.11
C GLN A 45 3.81 2.75 11.55
N GLU A 46 3.36 3.94 11.88
CA GLU A 46 2.83 4.25 13.21
C GLU A 46 1.32 3.97 13.30
N SER A 47 0.76 3.27 12.33
CA SER A 47 -0.66 2.93 12.26
C SER A 47 -1.56 4.17 12.13
N ILE A 48 -1.04 5.22 11.50
CA ILE A 48 -1.82 6.41 11.19
C ILE A 48 -2.37 6.26 9.78
N LYS A 49 -3.67 6.44 9.64
CA LYS A 49 -4.34 6.32 8.35
C LYS A 49 -3.69 7.23 7.30
N THR A 50 -3.26 6.63 6.20
CA THR A 50 -2.56 7.33 5.14
C THR A 50 -3.19 6.96 3.79
N ILE A 51 -3.47 7.97 2.97
CA ILE A 51 -4.04 7.72 1.65
C ILE A 51 -2.94 7.81 0.60
N LEU A 52 -2.78 6.73 -0.17
CA LEU A 52 -1.83 6.67 -1.27
C LEU A 52 -2.61 6.67 -2.59
N ILE A 53 -2.29 7.61 -3.45
CA ILE A 53 -2.89 7.67 -4.78
C ILE A 53 -1.90 7.04 -5.76
N MET A 54 -2.34 6.01 -6.48
CA MET A 54 -1.50 5.30 -7.43
C MET A 54 -1.31 6.16 -8.68
N PRO A 55 -0.06 6.49 -9.03
CA PRO A 55 0.19 7.37 -10.18
C PRO A 55 -0.16 6.72 -11.53
N CYS A 56 -0.25 5.39 -11.58
CA CYS A 56 -0.53 4.68 -12.82
C CYS A 56 -2.01 4.73 -13.21
N CYS A 57 -2.92 4.83 -12.25
CA CYS A 57 -4.35 4.77 -12.53
C CYS A 57 -5.18 5.72 -11.64
N ASN A 58 -4.52 6.50 -10.80
CA ASN A 58 -5.16 7.43 -9.86
C ASN A 58 -6.12 6.76 -8.86
N ALA A 59 -5.98 5.46 -8.65
CA ALA A 59 -6.76 4.77 -7.64
C ALA A 59 -6.26 5.13 -6.24
N ARG A 60 -7.17 5.16 -5.28
CA ARG A 60 -6.83 5.47 -3.90
C ARG A 60 -6.67 4.20 -3.09
N MET A 61 -5.60 4.15 -2.32
CA MET A 61 -5.36 3.07 -1.38
C MET A 61 -5.32 3.68 0.02
N THR A 62 -6.28 3.30 0.86
CA THR A 62 -6.30 3.78 2.23
C THR A 62 -5.48 2.85 3.10
N ILE A 63 -4.31 3.30 3.49
CA ILE A 63 -3.38 2.49 4.28
C ILE A 63 -3.63 2.75 5.75
N LEU A 64 -3.95 1.68 6.49
CA LEU A 64 -4.18 1.76 7.93
C LEU A 64 -2.89 1.51 8.71
N GLU A 65 -2.01 0.71 8.13
CA GLU A 65 -0.74 0.37 8.76
C GLU A 65 0.24 -0.11 7.70
N ALA A 66 1.52 0.09 7.93
CA ALA A 66 2.58 -0.45 7.08
C ALA A 66 3.56 -1.23 7.96
N ASP A 67 3.83 -2.48 7.61
CA ASP A 67 4.89 -3.23 8.25
C ASP A 67 6.12 -3.25 7.31
N GLN A 68 7.05 -4.17 7.52
CA GLN A 68 8.28 -4.20 6.74
C GLN A 68 8.06 -4.62 5.27
N ASP A 69 6.98 -5.36 5.00
CA ASP A 69 6.77 -5.97 3.70
C ASP A 69 5.44 -5.59 3.06
N TYR A 70 4.44 -5.21 3.85
CA TYR A 70 3.08 -5.04 3.38
C TYR A 70 2.44 -3.76 3.86
N PHE A 71 1.56 -3.21 3.01
CA PHE A 71 0.60 -2.20 3.43
C PHE A 71 -0.68 -2.90 3.84
N TRP A 72 -1.26 -2.49 4.96
CA TRP A 72 -2.51 -3.01 5.48
C TRP A 72 -3.58 -1.96 5.26
N THR A 73 -4.62 -2.31 4.51
CA THR A 73 -5.64 -1.35 4.07
C THR A 73 -7.02 -1.71 4.59
N ASP A 74 -7.97 -0.80 4.37
CA ASP A 74 -9.35 -0.99 4.80
C ASP A 74 -10.20 -1.78 3.81
N LYS A 75 -9.63 -2.10 2.65
CA LYS A 75 -10.36 -2.82 1.59
C LYS A 75 -9.55 -3.98 1.07
N PRO A 76 -10.20 -5.06 0.61
CA PRO A 76 -9.49 -6.16 -0.02
C PRO A 76 -8.76 -5.68 -1.29
N LEU A 77 -7.47 -5.96 -1.35
CA LEU A 77 -6.65 -5.66 -2.51
C LEU A 77 -6.37 -6.91 -3.32
N ARG A 78 -6.34 -8.05 -2.66
CA ARG A 78 -6.13 -9.32 -3.33
C ARG A 78 -7.49 -9.86 -3.78
N LYS A 79 -7.52 -10.45 -4.95
CA LYS A 79 -8.72 -11.14 -5.41
C LYS A 79 -8.82 -12.44 -4.62
N GLY A 80 -9.39 -12.34 -3.44
CA GLY A 80 -9.36 -13.42 -2.48
C GLY A 80 -10.03 -14.68 -2.98
N GLY A 81 -9.25 -15.65 -3.37
CA GLY A 81 -9.69 -17.01 -3.57
C GLY A 81 -10.91 -17.26 -4.43
N SER A 82 -11.40 -16.28 -5.06
CA SER A 82 -12.56 -16.47 -5.95
C SER A 82 -12.17 -17.09 -7.26
#